data_16c67617e12bc658f1d116e410adbe11
#
_entry.id   16c67617e12bc658f1d116e410adbe11
#
_cell.length_a   1.000
_cell.length_b   1.000
_cell.length_c   1.000
_cell.angle_alpha   90.00
_cell.angle_beta   90.00
_cell.angle_gamma   90.00
#
_symmetry.space_group_name_H-M   'P 1'
#
loop_
_entity.id
_entity.type
_entity.pdbx_description
1 polymer ?
#
loop_
_entity_poly.entity_id
_entity_poly.type
_entity_poly.pdbx_seq_one_letter_code
_entity_poly.pdbx_strand_id
1 'polypeptide(L)'
;MRIALFTLAVGLSAPMAAGQSAVRELPPTYGGGVSSFAVSITINPPQGVAAVGLEDLPPAGWPVSNISNGGTLDVQNGKVKWIFFGSVPGVVSYVLTVPGFASGPACFDGYVSFDGLDRPITGDACVIGPIPAVSEWGALVLGISLLIGGTLVLHRRESNSAIL
;
A
#
# COMPACT_ATOMS: atom_id res chain seq x y z
N MET A 1 -44.04 -22.72 50.45
CA MET A 1 -42.59 -22.81 50.36
C MET A 1 -42.25 -22.95 48.87
N ARG A 2 -41.88 -21.84 48.17
CA ARG A 2 -41.60 -21.84 46.71
C ARG A 2 -40.10 -21.85 46.55
N ILE A 3 -39.57 -22.92 45.96
CA ILE A 3 -38.14 -23.07 45.65
C ILE A 3 -37.92 -22.43 44.25
N ALA A 4 -37.16 -21.35 44.21
CA ALA A 4 -36.72 -20.72 42.95
C ALA A 4 -35.47 -21.46 42.46
N LEU A 5 -35.59 -22.09 41.29
CA LEU A 5 -34.45 -22.68 40.59
C LEU A 5 -33.69 -21.55 39.86
N PHE A 6 -32.48 -21.26 40.33
CA PHE A 6 -31.53 -20.37 39.60
C PHE A 6 -30.78 -21.19 38.55
N THR A 7 -31.06 -20.97 37.29
CA THR A 7 -30.29 -21.55 36.20
C THR A 7 -29.06 -20.69 35.94
N LEU A 8 -27.89 -21.21 36.30
CA LEU A 8 -26.60 -20.57 36.00
C LEU A 8 -26.25 -20.85 34.54
N ALA A 9 -26.38 -19.84 33.69
CA ALA A 9 -25.92 -19.91 32.28
C ALA A 9 -24.39 -19.70 32.25
N VAL A 10 -23.66 -20.79 32.10
CA VAL A 10 -22.21 -20.72 31.83
C VAL A 10 -22.04 -20.33 30.35
N GLY A 11 -21.71 -19.05 30.12
CA GLY A 11 -21.32 -18.58 28.80
C GLY A 11 -19.98 -19.20 28.40
N LEU A 12 -20.00 -20.17 27.48
CA LEU A 12 -18.79 -20.61 26.76
C LEU A 12 -18.37 -19.45 25.86
N SER A 13 -17.41 -18.65 26.25
CA SER A 13 -16.65 -17.81 25.35
C SER A 13 -15.77 -18.74 24.49
N ALA A 14 -16.15 -18.99 23.25
CA ALA A 14 -15.28 -19.62 22.28
C ALA A 14 -14.02 -18.78 22.15
N PRO A 15 -12.80 -19.36 22.21
CA PRO A 15 -11.60 -18.62 21.89
C PRO A 15 -11.76 -18.10 20.46
N MET A 16 -11.62 -16.79 20.25
CA MET A 16 -11.47 -16.25 18.91
C MET A 16 -10.23 -16.92 18.32
N ALA A 17 -10.43 -17.75 17.31
CA ALA A 17 -9.33 -18.30 16.53
C ALA A 17 -8.49 -17.13 16.06
N ALA A 18 -7.24 -17.04 16.49
CA ALA A 18 -6.28 -16.07 15.96
C ALA A 18 -6.27 -16.25 14.45
N GLY A 19 -6.84 -15.26 13.74
CA GLY A 19 -7.12 -15.40 12.31
C GLY A 19 -5.82 -15.61 11.55
N GLN A 20 -5.78 -16.65 10.72
CA GLN A 20 -4.76 -16.87 9.72
C GLN A 20 -4.62 -15.62 8.87
N SER A 21 -3.49 -14.96 8.88
CA SER A 21 -3.31 -13.70 8.16
C SER A 21 -1.86 -13.43 7.78
N ALA A 22 -1.69 -12.65 6.74
CA ALA A 22 -0.47 -11.92 6.47
C ALA A 22 -0.82 -10.43 6.38
N VAL A 23 -0.01 -9.59 7.01
CA VAL A 23 -0.24 -8.15 7.10
C VAL A 23 0.96 -7.43 6.55
N ARG A 24 0.75 -6.63 5.48
CA ARG A 24 1.80 -5.80 4.87
C ARG A 24 1.87 -4.45 5.57
N GLU A 25 3.09 -4.00 5.80
CA GLU A 25 3.41 -2.68 6.31
C GLU A 25 4.27 -1.93 5.28
N LEU A 26 3.85 -0.74 4.91
CA LEU A 26 4.52 0.16 3.97
C LEU A 26 4.79 1.50 4.64
N PRO A 27 5.80 2.28 4.17
CA PRO A 27 5.88 3.67 4.55
C PRO A 27 4.65 4.42 4.02
N PRO A 28 4.18 5.48 4.71
CA PRO A 28 2.99 6.22 4.29
C PRO A 28 3.18 6.89 2.93
N THR A 29 4.42 7.29 2.61
CA THR A 29 4.75 8.00 1.37
C THR A 29 6.10 7.58 0.82
N TYR A 30 6.28 7.76 -0.50
CA TYR A 30 7.58 7.72 -1.17
C TYR A 30 7.83 9.03 -1.92
N GLY A 31 9.08 9.30 -2.30
CA GLY A 31 9.49 10.56 -2.94
C GLY A 31 10.18 11.51 -1.95
N GLY A 32 10.41 12.75 -2.33
CA GLY A 32 11.12 13.73 -1.48
C GLY A 32 12.57 13.35 -1.15
N GLY A 33 13.24 12.59 -2.04
CA GLY A 33 14.61 12.10 -1.83
C GLY A 33 14.69 10.64 -1.36
N VAL A 34 13.57 9.99 -1.10
CA VAL A 34 13.53 8.54 -0.81
C VAL A 34 13.75 7.78 -2.10
N SER A 35 14.91 7.11 -2.21
CA SER A 35 15.28 6.29 -3.37
C SER A 35 14.90 4.81 -3.20
N SER A 36 14.65 4.34 -1.97
CA SER A 36 14.26 2.98 -1.68
C SER A 36 13.59 2.89 -0.31
N PHE A 37 12.73 1.88 -0.12
CA PHE A 37 12.13 1.57 1.17
C PHE A 37 11.95 0.06 1.36
N ALA A 38 11.82 -0.36 2.62
CA ALA A 38 11.52 -1.74 2.96
C ALA A 38 10.01 -1.98 2.94
N VAL A 39 9.63 -3.13 2.41
CA VAL A 39 8.31 -3.73 2.55
C VAL A 39 8.41 -4.84 3.58
N SER A 40 7.59 -4.81 4.61
CA SER A 40 7.53 -5.84 5.64
C SER A 40 6.19 -6.55 5.60
N ILE A 41 6.20 -7.88 5.78
CA ILE A 41 4.97 -8.68 5.85
C ILE A 41 5.04 -9.54 7.09
N THR A 42 4.14 -9.29 8.04
CA THR A 42 3.97 -10.09 9.26
C THR A 42 3.07 -11.27 8.94
N ILE A 43 3.56 -12.49 9.20
CA ILE A 43 2.83 -13.72 8.94
C ILE A 43 2.33 -14.30 10.27
N ASN A 44 1.03 -14.52 10.38
CA ASN A 44 0.37 -15.13 11.52
C ASN A 44 -0.20 -16.50 11.11
N PRO A 45 0.61 -17.57 11.13
CA PRO A 45 0.13 -18.90 10.74
C PRO A 45 -0.79 -19.48 11.82
N PRO A 46 -1.77 -20.32 11.44
CA PRO A 46 -2.55 -21.08 12.40
C PRO A 46 -1.68 -22.12 13.09
N GLN A 47 -2.12 -22.58 14.25
CA GLN A 47 -1.45 -23.68 14.96
C GLN A 47 -1.48 -24.96 14.09
N GLY A 48 -0.32 -25.62 13.97
CA GLY A 48 -0.21 -26.90 13.27
C GLY A 48 -0.14 -26.80 11.76
N VAL A 49 0.03 -25.59 11.18
CA VAL A 49 0.26 -25.43 9.74
C VAL A 49 1.55 -26.16 9.33
N ALA A 50 1.49 -26.95 8.26
CA ALA A 50 2.62 -27.69 7.75
C ALA A 50 3.43 -26.92 6.70
N ALA A 51 2.73 -26.13 5.87
CA ALA A 51 3.35 -25.34 4.81
C ALA A 51 2.71 -23.95 4.70
N VAL A 52 3.55 -22.93 4.46
CA VAL A 52 3.11 -21.57 4.17
C VAL A 52 3.76 -21.10 2.88
N GLY A 53 2.94 -20.74 1.90
CA GLY A 53 3.34 -20.03 0.69
C GLY A 53 2.99 -18.56 0.81
N LEU A 54 3.86 -17.66 0.37
CA LEU A 54 3.59 -16.23 0.32
C LEU A 54 4.03 -15.68 -1.03
N GLU A 55 3.15 -14.96 -1.69
CA GLU A 55 3.43 -14.24 -2.94
C GLU A 55 3.03 -12.79 -2.76
N ASP A 56 3.95 -11.87 -2.99
CA ASP A 56 3.70 -10.44 -2.98
C ASP A 56 4.03 -9.84 -4.34
N LEU A 57 3.12 -9.02 -4.88
CA LEU A 57 3.26 -8.37 -6.17
C LEU A 57 3.48 -6.87 -5.97
N PRO A 58 4.73 -6.41 -6.02
CA PRO A 58 5.05 -4.99 -5.97
C PRO A 58 4.64 -4.27 -7.26
N PRO A 59 4.64 -2.93 -7.26
CA PRO A 59 4.38 -2.13 -8.45
C PRO A 59 5.28 -2.52 -9.61
N ALA A 60 4.69 -2.64 -10.81
CA ALA A 60 5.41 -3.09 -12.00
C ALA A 60 6.60 -2.17 -12.34
N GLY A 61 7.74 -2.79 -12.66
CA GLY A 61 8.96 -2.08 -13.04
C GLY A 61 9.76 -1.48 -11.87
N TRP A 62 9.35 -1.71 -10.62
CA TRP A 62 10.13 -1.30 -9.45
C TRP A 62 11.15 -2.40 -9.10
N PRO A 63 12.46 -2.08 -9.07
CA PRO A 63 13.48 -3.06 -8.73
C PRO A 63 13.35 -3.57 -7.29
N VAL A 64 13.39 -4.88 -7.14
CA VAL A 64 13.37 -5.59 -5.85
C VAL A 64 14.77 -6.05 -5.48
N SER A 65 15.12 -5.90 -4.20
CA SER A 65 16.39 -6.36 -3.63
C SER A 65 16.25 -6.79 -2.17
N ASN A 66 17.31 -7.34 -1.59
CA ASN A 66 17.41 -7.69 -0.16
C ASN A 66 16.21 -8.49 0.36
N ILE A 67 15.80 -9.53 -0.39
CA ILE A 67 14.71 -10.42 0.01
C ILE A 67 15.20 -11.28 1.19
N SER A 68 14.48 -11.21 2.31
CA SER A 68 14.80 -11.92 3.54
C SER A 68 14.36 -13.40 3.53
N ASN A 69 14.84 -14.17 4.49
CA ASN A 69 14.35 -15.53 4.80
C ASN A 69 14.26 -16.49 3.61
N GLY A 70 15.22 -16.40 2.67
CA GLY A 70 15.31 -17.32 1.53
C GLY A 70 14.23 -17.13 0.46
N GLY A 71 13.53 -15.99 0.47
CA GLY A 71 12.59 -15.63 -0.59
C GLY A 71 13.28 -15.38 -1.93
N THR A 72 12.53 -15.46 -3.01
CA THR A 72 13.02 -15.32 -4.37
C THR A 72 12.14 -14.36 -5.19
N LEU A 73 12.73 -13.71 -6.19
CA LEU A 73 11.99 -12.91 -7.16
C LEU A 73 11.66 -13.77 -8.38
N ASP A 74 10.39 -13.99 -8.64
CA ASP A 74 9.88 -14.51 -9.90
C ASP A 74 9.87 -13.38 -10.94
N VAL A 75 10.94 -13.30 -11.72
CA VAL A 75 11.14 -12.21 -12.69
C VAL A 75 10.08 -12.21 -13.79
N GLN A 76 9.52 -13.36 -14.15
CA GLN A 76 8.52 -13.47 -15.22
C GLN A 76 7.18 -12.84 -14.81
N ASN A 77 6.80 -13.04 -13.54
CA ASN A 77 5.53 -12.57 -12.99
C ASN A 77 5.67 -11.32 -12.13
N GLY A 78 6.90 -10.86 -11.87
CA GLY A 78 7.19 -9.71 -11.02
C GLY A 78 6.87 -9.92 -9.52
N LYS A 79 6.72 -11.17 -9.08
CA LYS A 79 6.32 -11.50 -7.72
C LYS A 79 7.50 -11.87 -6.83
N VAL A 80 7.46 -11.43 -5.59
CA VAL A 80 8.37 -11.92 -4.54
C VAL A 80 7.69 -13.10 -3.86
N LYS A 81 8.42 -14.22 -3.72
CA LYS A 81 7.86 -15.49 -3.25
C LYS A 81 8.66 -16.07 -2.12
N TRP A 82 7.96 -16.65 -1.16
CA TRP A 82 8.51 -17.46 -0.08
C TRP A 82 7.74 -18.76 0.06
N ILE A 83 8.44 -19.79 0.50
CA ILE A 83 7.83 -21.05 0.89
C ILE A 83 8.50 -21.55 2.17
N PHE A 84 7.69 -21.92 3.15
CA PHE A 84 8.15 -22.39 4.44
C PHE A 84 7.51 -23.72 4.79
N PHE A 85 8.29 -24.62 5.38
CA PHE A 85 7.83 -25.92 5.89
C PHE A 85 8.18 -26.01 7.38
N GLY A 86 7.19 -26.24 8.22
CA GLY A 86 7.35 -26.37 9.66
C GLY A 86 7.55 -25.03 10.37
N SER A 87 8.78 -24.51 10.44
CA SER A 87 9.05 -23.23 11.09
C SER A 87 8.80 -22.05 10.15
N VAL A 88 7.87 -21.20 10.50
CA VAL A 88 7.53 -19.98 9.72
C VAL A 88 8.12 -18.76 10.42
N PRO A 89 8.93 -17.92 9.75
CA PRO A 89 9.37 -16.65 10.31
C PRO A 89 8.16 -15.73 10.53
N GLY A 90 8.14 -15.03 11.67
CA GLY A 90 7.05 -14.10 11.99
C GLY A 90 6.99 -12.91 11.05
N VAL A 91 8.13 -12.54 10.43
CA VAL A 91 8.21 -11.40 9.49
C VAL A 91 9.14 -11.76 8.34
N VAL A 92 8.72 -11.41 7.14
CA VAL A 92 9.56 -11.41 5.94
C VAL A 92 9.62 -9.98 5.36
N SER A 93 10.66 -9.69 4.59
CA SER A 93 10.83 -8.35 4.03
C SER A 93 11.63 -8.37 2.73
N TYR A 94 11.49 -7.32 1.97
CA TYR A 94 12.33 -6.98 0.82
C TYR A 94 12.45 -5.47 0.67
N VAL A 95 13.37 -5.01 -0.16
CA VAL A 95 13.58 -3.59 -0.43
C VAL A 95 13.15 -3.28 -1.86
N LEU A 96 12.36 -2.21 -2.01
CA LEU A 96 12.01 -1.64 -3.31
C LEU A 96 12.83 -0.39 -3.59
N THR A 97 13.34 -0.29 -4.80
CA THR A 97 13.94 0.95 -5.32
C THR A 97 12.87 1.74 -6.07
N VAL A 98 12.73 3.00 -5.70
CA VAL A 98 11.76 3.91 -6.32
C VAL A 98 12.31 4.41 -7.66
N PRO A 99 11.64 4.16 -8.79
CA PRO A 99 12.05 4.75 -10.07
C PRO A 99 11.95 6.27 -10.06
N GLY A 100 12.92 6.96 -10.68
CA GLY A 100 12.98 8.43 -10.67
C GLY A 100 11.78 9.13 -11.32
N PHE A 101 11.01 8.42 -12.13
CA PHE A 101 9.77 8.92 -12.76
C PHE A 101 8.49 8.51 -12.01
N ALA A 102 8.61 7.79 -10.89
CA ALA A 102 7.46 7.31 -10.14
C ALA A 102 6.68 8.48 -9.54
N SER A 103 5.36 8.45 -9.72
CA SER A 103 4.44 9.47 -9.22
C SER A 103 3.07 8.86 -8.91
N GLY A 104 2.30 9.49 -8.03
CA GLY A 104 0.99 9.00 -7.62
C GLY A 104 1.05 7.77 -6.72
N PRO A 105 -0.06 7.06 -6.50
CA PRO A 105 -0.10 5.88 -5.66
C PRO A 105 0.60 4.69 -6.33
N ALA A 106 1.41 3.97 -5.57
CA ALA A 106 2.03 2.72 -5.97
C ALA A 106 1.41 1.58 -5.14
N CYS A 107 0.65 0.71 -5.79
CA CYS A 107 -0.15 -0.29 -5.13
C CYS A 107 0.44 -1.69 -5.28
N PHE A 108 0.15 -2.52 -4.29
CA PHE A 108 0.62 -3.89 -4.12
C PHE A 108 -0.57 -4.84 -4.12
N ASP A 109 -0.34 -6.04 -4.59
CA ASP A 109 -1.27 -7.16 -4.43
C ASP A 109 -0.51 -8.35 -3.84
N GLY A 110 -1.20 -9.37 -3.37
CA GLY A 110 -0.52 -10.55 -2.86
C GLY A 110 -1.43 -11.49 -2.08
N TYR A 111 -0.92 -12.72 -1.93
CA TYR A 111 -1.64 -13.79 -1.27
C TYR A 111 -0.70 -14.59 -0.36
N VAL A 112 -1.26 -15.06 0.75
CA VAL A 112 -0.64 -16.06 1.61
C VAL A 112 -1.47 -17.34 1.55
N SER A 113 -0.80 -18.47 1.45
CA SER A 113 -1.41 -19.80 1.45
C SER A 113 -1.00 -20.56 2.70
N PHE A 114 -1.96 -21.04 3.47
CA PHE A 114 -1.75 -21.91 4.62
C PHE A 114 -2.27 -23.30 4.29
N ASP A 115 -1.39 -24.28 4.11
CA ASP A 115 -1.74 -25.66 3.70
C ASP A 115 -2.67 -25.71 2.48
N GLY A 116 -2.47 -24.79 1.50
CA GLY A 116 -3.26 -24.71 0.28
C GLY A 116 -4.52 -23.87 0.39
N LEU A 117 -4.78 -23.19 1.51
CA LEU A 117 -5.87 -22.23 1.66
C LEU A 117 -5.35 -20.81 1.46
N ASP A 118 -5.70 -20.21 0.32
CA ASP A 118 -5.25 -18.88 -0.05
C ASP A 118 -6.05 -17.78 0.66
N ARG A 119 -5.33 -16.75 1.09
CA ARG A 119 -5.87 -15.54 1.71
C ARG A 119 -5.17 -14.32 1.13
N PRO A 120 -5.86 -13.21 0.90
CA PRO A 120 -5.21 -11.97 0.51
C PRO A 120 -4.31 -11.44 1.63
N ILE A 121 -3.20 -10.83 1.28
CA ILE A 121 -2.40 -10.05 2.22
C ILE A 121 -3.20 -8.80 2.57
N THR A 122 -3.34 -8.53 3.86
CA THR A 122 -4.05 -7.37 4.40
C THR A 122 -3.08 -6.26 4.81
N GLY A 123 -3.56 -5.18 5.43
CA GLY A 123 -2.75 -4.03 5.82
C GLY A 123 -2.61 -3.01 4.70
N ASP A 124 -1.42 -2.45 4.52
CA ASP A 124 -1.20 -1.39 3.55
C ASP A 124 -1.21 -1.94 2.12
N ALA A 125 -2.14 -1.46 1.31
CA ALA A 125 -2.25 -1.87 -0.09
C ALA A 125 -1.50 -0.92 -1.03
N CYS A 126 -1.32 0.35 -0.67
CA CYS A 126 -0.67 1.34 -1.53
C CYS A 126 0.20 2.29 -0.69
N VAL A 127 1.28 2.75 -1.29
CA VAL A 127 2.10 3.86 -0.79
C VAL A 127 1.87 5.09 -1.65
N ILE A 128 1.76 6.25 -1.03
CA ILE A 128 1.45 7.49 -1.75
C ILE A 128 2.75 8.14 -2.24
N GLY A 129 2.79 8.42 -3.54
CA GLY A 129 3.90 9.15 -4.15
C GLY A 129 3.62 10.63 -4.38
N PRO A 130 4.64 11.36 -4.86
CA PRO A 130 4.46 12.77 -5.19
C PRO A 130 3.40 12.93 -6.28
N ILE A 131 2.54 13.91 -6.09
CA ILE A 131 1.65 14.36 -7.15
C ILE A 131 2.52 15.11 -8.16
N PRO A 132 2.43 14.83 -9.47
CA PRO A 132 3.14 15.61 -10.47
C PRO A 132 2.79 17.09 -10.29
N ALA A 133 3.75 17.88 -9.81
CA ALA A 133 3.58 19.33 -9.79
C ALA A 133 3.37 19.78 -11.24
N VAL A 134 2.44 20.74 -11.48
CA VAL A 134 2.37 21.44 -12.74
C VAL A 134 3.80 21.84 -13.10
N SER A 135 4.28 21.43 -14.26
CA SER A 135 5.65 21.73 -14.67
C SER A 135 5.86 23.25 -14.54
N GLU A 136 7.08 23.70 -14.23
CA GLU A 136 7.41 25.13 -14.16
C GLU A 136 6.88 25.89 -15.38
N TRP A 137 6.89 25.25 -16.55
CA TRP A 137 6.28 25.76 -17.78
C TRP A 137 4.76 25.87 -17.70
N GLY A 138 4.08 24.91 -17.07
CA GLY A 138 2.62 24.99 -16.87
C GLY A 138 2.22 26.13 -15.94
N ALA A 139 2.98 26.36 -14.87
CA ALA A 139 2.79 27.49 -13.97
C ALA A 139 3.06 28.84 -14.68
N LEU A 140 4.11 28.88 -15.52
CA LEU A 140 4.44 30.07 -16.36
C LEU A 140 3.32 30.36 -17.36
N VAL A 141 2.83 29.35 -18.09
CA VAL A 141 1.72 29.50 -19.06
C VAL A 141 0.45 29.95 -18.36
N LEU A 142 0.13 29.40 -17.19
CA LEU A 142 -1.02 29.82 -16.39
C LEU A 142 -0.86 31.27 -15.92
N GLY A 143 0.30 31.65 -15.41
CA GLY A 143 0.59 33.02 -14.98
C GLY A 143 0.48 34.03 -16.11
N ILE A 144 1.03 33.75 -17.30
CA ILE A 144 0.93 34.59 -18.49
C ILE A 144 -0.53 34.70 -18.95
N SER A 145 -1.27 33.59 -18.96
CA SER A 145 -2.69 33.58 -19.36
C SER A 145 -3.55 34.43 -18.43
N LEU A 146 -3.30 34.41 -17.13
CA LEU A 146 -4.00 35.28 -16.15
C LEU A 146 -3.64 36.77 -16.34
N LEU A 147 -2.39 37.09 -16.63
CA LEU A 147 -1.94 38.43 -16.90
C LEU A 147 -2.60 39.01 -18.15
N ILE A 148 -2.61 38.25 -19.25
CA ILE A 148 -3.26 38.67 -20.52
C ILE A 148 -4.77 38.82 -20.31
N GLY A 149 -5.42 37.86 -19.66
CA GLY A 149 -6.85 37.93 -19.36
C GLY A 149 -7.20 39.13 -18.47
N GLY A 150 -6.41 39.39 -17.44
CA GLY A 150 -6.58 40.53 -16.55
C GLY A 150 -6.45 41.88 -17.25
N THR A 151 -5.41 42.05 -18.12
CA THR A 151 -5.21 43.30 -18.88
C THR A 151 -6.33 43.55 -19.89
N LEU A 152 -6.83 42.52 -20.56
CA LEU A 152 -7.96 42.67 -21.49
C LEU A 152 -9.26 43.11 -20.79
N VAL A 153 -9.52 42.60 -19.60
CA VAL A 153 -10.70 42.99 -18.80
C VAL A 153 -10.59 44.42 -18.32
N LEU A 154 -9.42 44.85 -17.87
CA LEU A 154 -9.18 46.25 -17.43
C LEU A 154 -9.31 47.22 -18.59
N HIS A 155 -8.72 46.92 -19.75
CA HIS A 155 -8.78 47.76 -20.94
C HIS A 155 -10.23 47.93 -21.47
N ARG A 156 -11.05 46.91 -21.43
CA ARG A 156 -12.49 46.99 -21.76
C ARG A 156 -13.26 47.89 -20.79
N ARG A 157 -12.89 47.93 -19.51
CA ARG A 157 -13.54 48.83 -18.53
C ARG A 157 -13.24 50.28 -18.80
N GLU A 158 -11.99 50.62 -19.15
CA GLU A 158 -11.60 51.99 -19.45
C GLU A 158 -12.29 52.53 -20.72
N SER A 159 -12.37 51.70 -21.78
CA SER A 159 -13.06 52.15 -23.02
C SER A 159 -14.55 52.37 -22.85
N ASN A 160 -15.22 51.68 -21.92
CA ASN A 160 -16.64 51.92 -21.64
C ASN A 160 -16.87 53.12 -20.73
N SER A 161 -15.89 53.62 -19.99
CA SER A 161 -16.00 54.80 -19.14
C SER A 161 -15.76 56.12 -19.90
N ALA A 162 -15.23 56.04 -21.10
CA ALA A 162 -14.93 57.23 -21.95
C ALA A 162 -16.10 57.65 -22.86
N ILE A 163 -17.25 56.98 -22.79
CA ILE A 163 -18.43 57.22 -23.65
C ILE A 163 -19.61 57.85 -22.84
N LEU A 164 -19.41 58.23 -21.60
CA LEU A 164 -20.35 59.00 -20.77
C LEU A 164 -19.80 60.40 -20.53
#